data_68833d87cfc02c380e7ee8bfce89bbfe
#
_entry.id   68833d87cfc02c380e7ee8bfce89bbfe
#
_cell.length_a   1.000
_cell.length_b   1.000
_cell.length_c   1.000
_cell.angle_alpha   90.00
_cell.angle_beta   90.00
_cell.angle_gamma   90.00
#
_symmetry.space_group_name_H-M   'P 1'
#
loop_
_entity.id
_entity.type
_entity.pdbx_description
1 polymer ?
#
loop_
_entity_poly.entity_id
_entity_poly.type
_entity_poly.pdbx_seq_one_letter_code
_entity_poly.pdbx_strand_id
1 'polypeptide(L)'
;MTMSQVTAAGEASQREHAGLTLAISPCPNDTFAFHALAHGLVPGVPPVSVTFADIDVLNARAADGLDDLVKVSYAALPWLLDGYRLLPAGGALGRGCGPLVLMSADRPAAADAQGDAAVLRGARVAIPGTRTTAYLLFRLWAAGIDVATIDVLPFEKIMPAVQAGRYDAGLVIHESRFTYPSYGLVSVADLGDWWEGATGLPIPLGAILARRDLPAQAGDLAAAVRASVAAAFADPAASAAWVLEHSQELAPEVVQAHIDLYVNDFSLDLGDEGYAAADELLARAATENLVPALPRPLREA
;
A
#
# COMPACT_ATOMS: atom_id res chain seq x y z
N MET A 1 22.99 -47.70 -26.63
CA MET A 1 21.69 -47.02 -26.54
C MET A 1 21.86 -45.85 -25.59
N THR A 2 22.07 -44.69 -26.13
CA THR A 2 22.37 -43.43 -25.47
C THR A 2 21.06 -42.72 -25.14
N MET A 3 20.76 -42.60 -23.84
CA MET A 3 19.70 -41.68 -23.40
C MET A 3 20.26 -40.27 -23.30
N SER A 4 19.74 -39.44 -24.14
CA SER A 4 20.01 -38.01 -24.25
C SER A 4 19.62 -37.31 -22.95
N GLN A 5 20.57 -36.64 -22.30
CA GLN A 5 20.31 -35.69 -21.22
C GLN A 5 19.70 -34.44 -21.88
N VAL A 6 18.43 -34.24 -21.68
CA VAL A 6 17.77 -32.94 -21.97
C VAL A 6 18.10 -31.98 -20.83
N THR A 7 19.06 -31.13 -21.10
CA THR A 7 19.34 -29.95 -20.26
C THR A 7 18.16 -28.99 -20.36
N ALA A 8 17.40 -28.88 -19.28
CA ALA A 8 16.48 -27.77 -19.08
C ALA A 8 17.29 -26.49 -18.77
N ALA A 9 17.86 -25.91 -19.82
CA ALA A 9 18.29 -24.51 -19.79
C ALA A 9 17.01 -23.69 -19.91
N GLY A 10 16.63 -23.04 -18.80
CA GLY A 10 15.49 -22.17 -18.73
C GLY A 10 15.56 -21.10 -19.84
N GLU A 11 14.53 -21.05 -20.64
CA GLU A 11 14.19 -19.95 -21.49
C GLU A 11 13.90 -18.74 -20.61
N ALA A 12 14.94 -17.98 -20.26
CA ALA A 12 14.78 -16.59 -19.90
C ALA A 12 14.26 -15.90 -21.19
N SER A 13 12.95 -15.87 -21.33
CA SER A 13 12.27 -15.12 -22.38
C SER A 13 12.86 -13.72 -22.36
N GLN A 14 13.66 -13.38 -23.35
CA GLN A 14 14.02 -12.00 -23.66
C GLN A 14 12.71 -11.32 -24.04
N ARG A 15 12.05 -10.70 -23.06
CA ARG A 15 10.95 -9.78 -23.32
C ARG A 15 11.57 -8.62 -24.10
N GLU A 16 11.33 -8.57 -25.43
CA GLU A 16 11.50 -7.35 -26.20
C GLU A 16 10.51 -6.33 -25.60
N HIS A 17 10.97 -5.57 -24.61
CA HIS A 17 10.16 -4.56 -23.96
C HIS A 17 10.01 -3.38 -24.91
N ALA A 18 8.92 -3.32 -25.64
CA ALA A 18 8.48 -2.11 -26.35
C ALA A 18 8.06 -0.99 -25.38
N GLY A 19 8.03 -1.23 -24.05
CA GLY A 19 7.61 -0.30 -23.02
C GLY A 19 7.80 -0.86 -21.62
N LEU A 20 7.42 -0.09 -20.60
CA LEU A 20 7.43 -0.46 -19.18
C LEU A 20 6.05 -0.91 -18.72
N THR A 21 6.00 -1.80 -17.75
CA THR A 21 4.77 -2.16 -17.03
C THR A 21 4.73 -1.46 -15.65
N LEU A 22 3.59 -0.88 -15.32
CA LEU A 22 3.31 -0.23 -14.04
C LEU A 22 2.06 -0.84 -13.42
N ALA A 23 2.17 -1.42 -12.23
CA ALA A 23 1.02 -1.94 -11.50
C ALA A 23 0.77 -1.07 -10.24
N ILE A 24 -0.42 -0.47 -10.17
CA ILE A 24 -0.85 0.44 -9.10
C ILE A 24 -2.30 0.16 -8.70
N SER A 25 -2.75 0.76 -7.60
CA SER A 25 -4.17 0.68 -7.23
C SER A 25 -5.02 1.64 -8.06
N PRO A 26 -6.33 1.34 -8.24
CA PRO A 26 -7.25 2.27 -8.89
C PRO A 26 -7.64 3.46 -7.98
N CYS A 27 -7.05 3.56 -6.78
CA CYS A 27 -7.36 4.61 -5.82
C CYS A 27 -6.97 6.00 -6.31
N PRO A 28 -7.69 7.05 -5.87
CA PRO A 28 -7.47 8.43 -6.31
C PRO A 28 -6.03 8.92 -6.16
N ASN A 29 -5.34 8.55 -5.08
CA ASN A 29 -3.96 8.97 -4.85
C ASN A 29 -2.97 8.41 -5.89
N ASP A 30 -3.14 7.16 -6.34
CA ASP A 30 -2.26 6.55 -7.33
C ASP A 30 -2.59 7.07 -8.73
N THR A 31 -3.86 7.08 -9.10
CA THR A 31 -4.27 7.62 -10.40
C THR A 31 -3.90 9.08 -10.54
N PHE A 32 -3.98 9.88 -9.49
CA PHE A 32 -3.50 11.27 -9.48
C PHE A 32 -1.97 11.33 -9.68
N ALA A 33 -1.20 10.65 -8.85
CA ALA A 33 0.26 10.76 -8.82
C ALA A 33 0.93 10.19 -10.09
N PHE A 34 0.36 9.14 -10.68
CA PHE A 34 0.94 8.44 -11.83
C PHE A 34 0.32 8.86 -13.17
N HIS A 35 -0.59 9.81 -13.22
CA HIS A 35 -1.24 10.27 -14.45
C HIS A 35 -0.25 10.63 -15.55
N ALA A 36 0.71 11.51 -15.27
CA ALA A 36 1.65 11.97 -16.29
C ALA A 36 2.55 10.83 -16.81
N LEU A 37 2.98 9.92 -15.94
CA LEU A 37 3.77 8.75 -16.30
C LEU A 37 2.97 7.80 -17.19
N ALA A 38 1.73 7.48 -16.81
CA ALA A 38 0.84 6.58 -17.52
C ALA A 38 0.46 7.07 -18.91
N HIS A 39 0.37 8.40 -19.09
CA HIS A 39 -0.02 9.01 -20.38
C HIS A 39 1.18 9.47 -21.25
N GLY A 40 2.42 9.06 -20.87
CA GLY A 40 3.61 9.41 -21.66
C GLY A 40 3.95 10.89 -21.64
N LEU A 41 3.51 11.63 -20.61
CA LEU A 41 3.78 13.06 -20.47
C LEU A 41 5.11 13.36 -19.77
N VAL A 42 5.83 12.33 -19.31
CA VAL A 42 7.16 12.46 -18.71
C VAL A 42 8.22 12.23 -19.79
N PRO A 43 9.01 13.24 -20.17
CA PRO A 43 10.00 13.12 -21.23
C PRO A 43 11.07 12.06 -20.94
N GLY A 44 11.48 11.31 -21.96
CA GLY A 44 12.60 10.37 -21.88
C GLY A 44 12.24 9.03 -21.22
N VAL A 45 10.98 8.80 -20.90
CA VAL A 45 10.48 7.52 -20.38
C VAL A 45 9.85 6.71 -21.52
N PRO A 46 10.16 5.41 -21.64
CA PRO A 46 9.45 4.53 -22.58
C PRO A 46 7.93 4.52 -22.30
N PRO A 47 7.10 4.14 -23.28
CA PRO A 47 5.66 3.96 -23.07
C PRO A 47 5.39 3.07 -21.87
N VAL A 48 4.36 3.41 -21.07
CA VAL A 48 4.00 2.68 -19.86
C VAL A 48 2.63 2.04 -20.03
N SER A 49 2.54 0.74 -19.77
CA SER A 49 1.29 0.00 -19.72
C SER A 49 0.87 -0.15 -18.25
N VAL A 50 -0.34 0.32 -17.90
CA VAL A 50 -0.83 0.31 -16.51
C VAL A 50 -1.72 -0.90 -16.27
N THR A 51 -1.51 -1.54 -15.11
CA THR A 51 -2.39 -2.58 -14.54
C THR A 51 -2.92 -2.07 -13.21
N PHE A 52 -4.25 -2.14 -13.03
CA PHE A 52 -4.89 -1.79 -11.77
C PHE A 52 -5.27 -3.03 -10.98
N ALA A 53 -4.95 -3.03 -9.69
CA ALA A 53 -5.34 -4.09 -8.76
C ALA A 53 -5.31 -3.59 -7.31
N ASP A 54 -6.00 -4.31 -6.42
CA ASP A 54 -5.92 -4.04 -4.98
C ASP A 54 -4.54 -4.39 -4.42
N ILE A 55 -4.18 -3.77 -3.29
CA ILE A 55 -2.82 -3.81 -2.75
C ILE A 55 -2.32 -5.22 -2.39
N ASP A 56 -3.19 -6.12 -1.99
CA ASP A 56 -2.85 -7.53 -1.72
C ASP A 56 -2.49 -8.28 -3.01
N VAL A 57 -3.21 -8.03 -4.10
CA VAL A 57 -2.91 -8.54 -5.44
C VAL A 57 -1.60 -7.94 -5.97
N LEU A 58 -1.37 -6.64 -5.77
CA LEU A 58 -0.12 -5.96 -6.15
C LEU A 58 1.09 -6.55 -5.41
N ASN A 59 0.95 -6.82 -4.10
CA ASN A 59 1.99 -7.50 -3.32
C ASN A 59 2.31 -8.90 -3.88
N ALA A 60 1.30 -9.65 -4.32
CA ALA A 60 1.48 -10.97 -4.93
C ALA A 60 2.15 -10.86 -6.31
N ARG A 61 1.72 -9.92 -7.16
CA ARG A 61 2.33 -9.64 -8.47
C ARG A 61 3.82 -9.29 -8.35
N ALA A 62 4.17 -8.47 -7.35
CA ALA A 62 5.57 -8.16 -7.07
C ALA A 62 6.37 -9.39 -6.65
N ALA A 63 5.80 -10.27 -5.81
CA ALA A 63 6.46 -11.52 -5.42
C ALA A 63 6.71 -12.46 -6.61
N ASP A 64 5.83 -12.43 -7.60
CA ASP A 64 5.97 -13.20 -8.85
C ASP A 64 6.83 -12.48 -9.92
N GLY A 65 7.32 -11.26 -9.64
CA GLY A 65 8.19 -10.49 -10.54
C GLY A 65 7.49 -10.07 -11.85
N LEU A 66 6.18 -9.80 -11.82
CA LEU A 66 5.37 -9.58 -13.03
C LEU A 66 5.50 -8.21 -13.65
N ASP A 67 5.79 -7.18 -12.83
CA ASP A 67 5.77 -5.78 -13.25
C ASP A 67 7.13 -5.13 -13.10
N ASP A 68 7.45 -4.17 -13.97
CA ASP A 68 8.70 -3.41 -13.94
C ASP A 68 8.68 -2.36 -12.83
N LEU A 69 7.53 -1.71 -12.68
CA LEU A 69 7.20 -0.80 -11.59
C LEU A 69 5.94 -1.31 -10.88
N VAL A 70 5.95 -1.35 -9.57
CA VAL A 70 4.80 -1.83 -8.82
C VAL A 70 4.65 -1.10 -7.49
N LYS A 71 3.41 -0.76 -7.15
CA LYS A 71 3.06 -0.32 -5.80
C LYS A 71 2.88 -1.53 -4.90
N VAL A 72 3.49 -1.47 -3.72
CA VAL A 72 3.40 -2.52 -2.70
C VAL A 72 3.21 -1.93 -1.31
N SER A 73 2.80 -2.74 -0.37
CA SER A 73 2.81 -2.38 1.04
C SER A 73 4.24 -2.33 1.58
N TYR A 74 4.59 -1.36 2.45
CA TYR A 74 5.89 -1.38 3.15
C TYR A 74 6.11 -2.69 3.88
N ALA A 75 5.07 -3.28 4.44
CA ALA A 75 5.13 -4.59 5.11
C ALA A 75 5.63 -5.73 4.21
N ALA A 76 5.47 -5.63 2.89
CA ALA A 76 5.89 -6.66 1.95
C ALA A 76 7.37 -6.55 1.54
N LEU A 77 8.04 -5.41 1.78
CA LEU A 77 9.40 -5.14 1.33
C LEU A 77 10.42 -6.22 1.70
N PRO A 78 10.43 -6.78 2.94
CA PRO A 78 11.44 -7.77 3.32
C PRO A 78 11.49 -9.03 2.43
N TRP A 79 10.42 -9.31 1.68
CA TRP A 79 10.37 -10.45 0.74
C TRP A 79 10.60 -10.05 -0.72
N LEU A 80 10.68 -8.74 -1.02
CA LEU A 80 10.68 -8.23 -2.40
C LEU A 80 12.02 -7.60 -2.81
N LEU A 81 12.83 -7.13 -1.84
CA LEU A 81 14.03 -6.34 -2.11
C LEU A 81 15.17 -7.11 -2.80
N ASP A 82 15.11 -8.42 -2.89
CA ASP A 82 16.06 -9.20 -3.70
C ASP A 82 15.84 -8.96 -5.20
N GLY A 83 14.57 -8.90 -5.65
CA GLY A 83 14.19 -8.69 -7.05
C GLY A 83 13.94 -7.23 -7.42
N TYR A 84 13.66 -6.40 -6.41
CA TYR A 84 13.26 -5.01 -6.58
C TYR A 84 14.14 -4.05 -5.78
N ARG A 85 14.13 -2.78 -6.16
CA ARG A 85 14.66 -1.66 -5.39
C ARG A 85 13.52 -0.71 -5.01
N LEU A 86 13.58 -0.16 -3.80
CA LEU A 86 12.66 0.89 -3.36
C LEU A 86 12.97 2.19 -4.13
N LEU A 87 11.93 2.81 -4.70
CA LEU A 87 12.04 4.15 -5.25
C LEU A 87 11.74 5.19 -4.15
N PRO A 88 12.47 6.31 -4.14
CA PRO A 88 12.27 7.35 -3.12
C PRO A 88 11.05 8.24 -3.40
N ALA A 89 10.25 7.94 -4.41
CA ALA A 89 9.12 8.76 -4.85
C ALA A 89 7.90 7.90 -5.20
N GLY A 90 6.71 8.50 -5.24
CA GLY A 90 5.44 7.89 -5.63
C GLY A 90 4.74 7.10 -4.54
N GLY A 91 5.38 6.90 -3.38
CA GLY A 91 4.79 6.17 -2.27
C GLY A 91 3.71 6.97 -1.52
N ALA A 92 2.90 6.24 -0.75
CA ALA A 92 1.96 6.79 0.22
C ALA A 92 2.56 6.67 1.62
N LEU A 93 2.95 7.80 2.18
CA LEU A 93 3.50 7.98 3.51
C LEU A 93 3.08 9.35 4.01
N GLY A 94 2.69 9.47 5.27
CA GLY A 94 2.21 10.77 5.77
C GLY A 94 1.81 10.73 7.23
N ARG A 95 1.04 11.74 7.64
CA ARG A 95 0.49 11.87 8.99
C ARG A 95 -1.04 11.91 8.94
N GLY A 96 -1.69 11.38 9.97
CA GLY A 96 -3.15 11.33 10.06
C GLY A 96 -3.83 10.43 9.00
N CYS A 97 -3.08 9.56 8.34
CA CYS A 97 -3.57 8.77 7.18
C CYS A 97 -3.56 7.24 7.42
N GLY A 98 -3.58 6.82 8.67
CA GLY A 98 -3.48 5.41 9.05
C GLY A 98 -4.72 4.57 8.74
N PRO A 99 -4.55 3.24 8.76
CA PRO A 99 -5.67 2.31 8.75
C PRO A 99 -6.55 2.48 9.98
N LEU A 100 -7.85 2.21 9.83
CA LEU A 100 -8.80 2.24 10.95
C LEU A 100 -9.22 0.82 11.33
N VAL A 101 -9.37 0.60 12.64
CA VAL A 101 -10.07 -0.56 13.18
C VAL A 101 -11.50 -0.13 13.47
N LEU A 102 -12.45 -0.74 12.78
CA LEU A 102 -13.88 -0.38 12.85
C LEU A 102 -14.69 -1.48 13.54
N MET A 103 -15.70 -1.08 14.30
CA MET A 103 -16.72 -1.96 14.86
C MET A 103 -18.11 -1.37 14.60
N SER A 104 -19.18 -2.18 14.75
CA SER A 104 -20.55 -1.66 14.71
C SER A 104 -20.80 -0.72 15.87
N ALA A 105 -21.45 0.42 15.61
CA ALA A 105 -21.86 1.38 16.64
C ALA A 105 -22.86 0.78 17.67
N ASP A 106 -23.58 -0.27 17.27
CA ASP A 106 -24.53 -0.96 18.15
C ASP A 106 -23.86 -1.86 19.21
N ARG A 107 -22.54 -2.04 19.14
CA ARG A 107 -21.79 -2.81 20.14
C ARG A 107 -21.41 -1.94 21.34
N PRO A 108 -21.85 -2.28 22.56
CA PRO A 108 -21.51 -1.49 23.75
C PRO A 108 -20.01 -1.31 23.98
N ALA A 109 -19.21 -2.34 23.69
CA ALA A 109 -17.76 -2.29 23.83
C ALA A 109 -17.06 -1.30 22.86
N ALA A 110 -17.69 -0.95 21.74
CA ALA A 110 -17.12 -0.01 20.78
C ALA A 110 -17.11 1.43 21.29
N ALA A 111 -18.08 1.81 22.12
CA ALA A 111 -18.21 3.17 22.65
C ALA A 111 -17.09 3.55 23.63
N ASP A 112 -16.54 2.57 24.35
CA ASP A 112 -15.53 2.79 25.40
C ASP A 112 -14.11 2.41 24.94
N ALA A 113 -13.96 1.87 23.73
CA ALA A 113 -12.70 1.27 23.26
C ALA A 113 -11.54 2.24 23.09
N GLN A 114 -11.78 3.43 22.52
CA GLN A 114 -10.85 4.57 22.34
C GLN A 114 -9.35 4.20 22.29
N GLY A 115 -8.97 3.36 21.33
CA GLY A 115 -7.57 2.95 21.15
C GLY A 115 -7.11 1.75 21.97
N ASP A 116 -7.95 1.17 22.83
CA ASP A 116 -7.63 -0.03 23.59
C ASP A 116 -7.87 -1.30 22.76
N ALA A 117 -6.79 -2.00 22.41
CA ALA A 117 -6.85 -3.25 21.67
C ALA A 117 -7.57 -4.38 22.42
N ALA A 118 -7.73 -4.28 23.74
CA ALA A 118 -8.42 -5.29 24.56
C ALA A 118 -9.89 -5.51 24.11
N VAL A 119 -10.50 -4.53 23.43
CA VAL A 119 -11.85 -4.65 22.85
C VAL A 119 -11.96 -5.80 21.83
N LEU A 120 -10.84 -6.20 21.24
CA LEU A 120 -10.77 -7.27 20.24
C LEU A 120 -10.61 -8.68 20.82
N ARG A 121 -10.57 -8.83 22.16
CA ARG A 121 -10.42 -10.14 22.79
C ARG A 121 -11.57 -11.06 22.40
N GLY A 122 -11.25 -12.20 21.80
CA GLY A 122 -12.23 -13.16 21.28
C GLY A 122 -13.03 -12.67 20.05
N ALA A 123 -12.64 -11.56 19.43
CA ALA A 123 -13.32 -11.02 18.25
C ALA A 123 -12.95 -11.78 16.95
N ARG A 124 -13.88 -11.80 16.02
CA ARG A 124 -13.64 -12.18 14.62
C ARG A 124 -13.30 -10.91 13.86
N VAL A 125 -12.13 -10.88 13.22
CA VAL A 125 -11.61 -9.68 12.54
C VAL A 125 -11.45 -9.92 11.05
N ALA A 126 -12.02 -9.03 10.23
CA ALA A 126 -11.83 -9.03 8.78
C ALA A 126 -10.69 -8.06 8.41
N ILE A 127 -9.78 -8.50 7.53
CA ILE A 127 -8.62 -7.72 7.08
C ILE A 127 -8.50 -7.73 5.56
N PRO A 128 -7.83 -6.72 4.93
CA PRO A 128 -7.69 -6.65 3.47
C PRO A 128 -6.60 -7.56 2.91
N GLY A 129 -5.66 -8.06 3.75
CA GLY A 129 -4.58 -8.93 3.29
C GLY A 129 -3.49 -9.09 4.33
N THR A 130 -2.85 -10.26 4.36
CA THR A 130 -1.87 -10.62 5.40
C THR A 130 -0.49 -9.97 5.22
N ARG A 131 -0.17 -9.46 4.03
CA ARG A 131 1.08 -8.74 3.73
C ARG A 131 0.88 -7.22 3.60
N THR A 132 -0.29 -6.70 4.01
CA THR A 132 -0.55 -5.27 3.97
C THR A 132 0.09 -4.55 5.16
N THR A 133 0.51 -3.30 4.97
CA THR A 133 1.00 -2.47 6.08
C THR A 133 -0.10 -2.25 7.13
N ALA A 134 -1.35 -2.18 6.71
CA ALA A 134 -2.50 -2.12 7.61
C ALA A 134 -2.52 -3.30 8.59
N TYR A 135 -2.38 -4.52 8.08
CA TYR A 135 -2.34 -5.70 8.93
C TYR A 135 -1.10 -5.76 9.83
N LEU A 136 0.06 -5.34 9.32
CA LEU A 136 1.27 -5.26 10.13
C LEU A 136 1.10 -4.31 11.32
N LEU A 137 0.57 -3.11 11.10
CA LEU A 137 0.27 -2.14 12.16
C LEU A 137 -0.75 -2.69 13.15
N PHE A 138 -1.80 -3.35 12.65
CA PHE A 138 -2.78 -4.03 13.48
C PHE A 138 -2.13 -5.06 14.41
N ARG A 139 -1.21 -5.88 13.89
CA ARG A 139 -0.49 -6.89 14.68
C ARG A 139 0.42 -6.28 15.74
N LEU A 140 1.05 -5.14 15.44
CA LEU A 140 1.87 -4.39 16.40
C LEU A 140 1.00 -3.75 17.49
N TRP A 141 -0.10 -3.11 17.10
CA TRP A 141 -1.03 -2.46 18.03
C TRP A 141 -1.76 -3.47 18.93
N ALA A 142 -2.22 -4.57 18.38
CA ALA A 142 -2.95 -5.62 19.10
C ALA A 142 -2.03 -6.72 19.66
N ALA A 143 -0.75 -6.44 19.85
CA ALA A 143 0.21 -7.41 20.37
C ALA A 143 -0.26 -8.00 21.72
N GLY A 144 -0.27 -9.32 21.83
CA GLY A 144 -0.72 -10.03 23.03
C GLY A 144 -2.24 -10.11 23.23
N ILE A 145 -3.04 -9.60 22.30
CA ILE A 145 -4.50 -9.75 22.31
C ILE A 145 -4.89 -11.02 21.57
N ASP A 146 -5.61 -11.90 22.25
CA ASP A 146 -6.14 -13.13 21.70
C ASP A 146 -7.44 -12.84 20.94
N VAL A 147 -7.38 -12.80 19.60
CA VAL A 147 -8.53 -12.68 18.70
C VAL A 147 -8.99 -14.07 18.27
N ALA A 148 -10.30 -14.28 18.11
CA ALA A 148 -10.84 -15.61 17.77
C ALA A 148 -10.47 -16.03 16.35
N THR A 149 -10.64 -15.14 15.37
CA THR A 149 -10.23 -15.38 13.96
C THR A 149 -9.79 -14.09 13.28
N ILE A 150 -8.92 -14.26 12.29
CA ILE A 150 -8.51 -13.19 11.36
C ILE A 150 -8.69 -13.73 9.95
N ASP A 151 -9.64 -13.16 9.21
CA ASP A 151 -9.99 -13.61 7.87
C ASP A 151 -9.72 -12.50 6.83
N VAL A 152 -9.14 -12.90 5.69
CA VAL A 152 -8.92 -12.00 4.57
C VAL A 152 -10.21 -11.89 3.75
N LEU A 153 -10.64 -10.67 3.49
CA LEU A 153 -11.78 -10.36 2.63
C LEU A 153 -11.37 -9.37 1.54
N PRO A 154 -12.01 -9.41 0.36
CA PRO A 154 -11.95 -8.30 -0.58
C PRO A 154 -12.30 -6.99 0.13
N PHE A 155 -11.56 -5.94 -0.19
CA PHE A 155 -11.62 -4.68 0.54
C PHE A 155 -13.04 -4.12 0.68
N GLU A 156 -13.82 -4.11 -0.41
CA GLU A 156 -15.19 -3.61 -0.46
C GLU A 156 -16.20 -4.46 0.35
N LYS A 157 -15.80 -5.65 0.79
CA LYS A 157 -16.64 -6.56 1.59
C LYS A 157 -16.47 -6.40 3.09
N ILE A 158 -15.40 -5.72 3.55
CA ILE A 158 -15.07 -5.63 4.98
C ILE A 158 -16.16 -4.85 5.74
N MET A 159 -16.44 -3.60 5.36
CA MET A 159 -17.47 -2.80 6.07
C MET A 159 -18.86 -3.42 6.03
N PRO A 160 -19.38 -3.93 4.89
CA PRO A 160 -20.66 -4.66 4.87
C PRO A 160 -20.67 -5.91 5.74
N ALA A 161 -19.53 -6.59 5.90
CA ALA A 161 -19.43 -7.78 6.73
C ALA A 161 -19.48 -7.46 8.24
N VAL A 162 -18.86 -6.35 8.65
CA VAL A 162 -18.94 -5.84 10.04
C VAL A 162 -20.34 -5.31 10.34
N GLN A 163 -20.92 -4.51 9.44
CA GLN A 163 -22.30 -4.01 9.56
C GLN A 163 -23.31 -5.16 9.74
N ALA A 164 -23.17 -6.23 8.98
CA ALA A 164 -24.03 -7.41 9.06
C ALA A 164 -23.73 -8.31 10.29
N GLY A 165 -22.78 -7.98 11.16
CA GLY A 165 -22.41 -8.75 12.34
C GLY A 165 -21.71 -10.08 12.03
N ARG A 166 -21.25 -10.30 10.77
CA ARG A 166 -20.48 -11.49 10.39
C ARG A 166 -19.06 -11.45 11.00
N TYR A 167 -18.52 -10.25 11.15
CA TYR A 167 -17.29 -9.96 11.87
C TYR A 167 -17.55 -8.95 12.97
N ASP A 168 -16.77 -9.04 14.01
CA ASP A 168 -16.89 -8.18 15.18
C ASP A 168 -16.13 -6.88 14.98
N ALA A 169 -15.03 -6.94 14.20
CA ALA A 169 -14.27 -5.78 13.79
C ALA A 169 -13.76 -5.94 12.33
N GLY A 170 -13.43 -4.82 11.70
CA GLY A 170 -12.84 -4.76 10.38
C GLY A 170 -11.68 -3.79 10.33
N LEU A 171 -10.60 -4.19 9.67
CA LEU A 171 -9.46 -3.33 9.37
C LEU A 171 -9.65 -2.71 8.00
N VAL A 172 -9.76 -1.38 7.93
CA VAL A 172 -10.02 -0.67 6.68
C VAL A 172 -8.92 0.33 6.34
N ILE A 173 -8.81 0.62 5.06
CA ILE A 173 -7.84 1.52 4.44
C ILE A 173 -8.55 2.43 3.44
N HIS A 174 -7.82 3.21 2.67
CA HIS A 174 -8.31 4.00 1.53
C HIS A 174 -9.50 4.90 1.88
N GLU A 175 -10.47 5.03 0.96
CA GLU A 175 -11.67 5.86 1.09
C GLU A 175 -12.63 5.40 2.19
N SER A 176 -12.53 4.16 2.68
CA SER A 176 -13.33 3.70 3.83
C SER A 176 -13.13 4.55 5.08
N ARG A 177 -11.97 5.24 5.20
CA ARG A 177 -11.69 6.20 6.24
C ARG A 177 -12.69 7.36 6.28
N PHE A 178 -13.28 7.70 5.14
CA PHE A 178 -14.25 8.80 5.01
C PHE A 178 -15.69 8.31 5.01
N THR A 179 -15.93 7.05 4.60
CA THR A 179 -17.26 6.53 4.31
C THR A 179 -17.83 5.59 5.38
N TYR A 180 -17.01 5.09 6.32
CA TYR A 180 -17.45 4.13 7.35
C TYR A 180 -18.66 4.58 8.19
N PRO A 181 -18.89 5.88 8.50
CA PRO A 181 -20.05 6.28 9.28
C PRO A 181 -21.38 5.95 8.58
N SER A 182 -21.40 5.95 7.24
CA SER A 182 -22.61 5.60 6.44
C SER A 182 -23.01 4.13 6.59
N TYR A 183 -22.09 3.27 7.07
CA TYR A 183 -22.35 1.86 7.40
C TYR A 183 -22.76 1.63 8.86
N GLY A 184 -22.97 2.71 9.65
CA GLY A 184 -23.25 2.58 11.09
C GLY A 184 -22.06 2.02 11.87
N LEU A 185 -20.84 2.25 11.41
CA LEU A 185 -19.61 1.82 12.04
C LEU A 185 -18.96 2.97 12.79
N VAL A 186 -18.16 2.64 13.79
CA VAL A 186 -17.33 3.58 14.56
C VAL A 186 -15.86 3.12 14.52
N SER A 187 -14.94 4.08 14.53
CA SER A 187 -13.52 3.80 14.69
C SER A 187 -13.20 3.56 16.16
N VAL A 188 -12.68 2.38 16.46
CA VAL A 188 -12.18 2.03 17.80
C VAL A 188 -10.69 2.28 17.94
N ALA A 189 -9.96 2.34 16.83
CA ALA A 189 -8.58 2.78 16.77
C ALA A 189 -8.23 3.37 15.41
N ASP A 190 -7.47 4.46 15.41
CA ASP A 190 -6.70 4.94 14.27
C ASP A 190 -5.25 4.49 14.46
N LEU A 191 -4.81 3.60 13.59
CA LEU A 191 -3.46 3.02 13.69
C LEU A 191 -2.37 4.02 13.27
N GLY A 192 -2.75 5.10 12.55
CA GLY A 192 -1.86 6.23 12.27
C GLY A 192 -1.60 7.05 13.52
N ASP A 193 -2.65 7.45 14.22
CA ASP A 193 -2.53 8.20 15.48
C ASP A 193 -1.75 7.40 16.53
N TRP A 194 -2.01 6.10 16.62
CA TRP A 194 -1.26 5.21 17.49
C TRP A 194 0.22 5.15 17.12
N TRP A 195 0.54 4.99 15.82
CA TRP A 195 1.90 4.93 15.33
C TRP A 195 2.66 6.23 15.58
N GLU A 196 2.06 7.35 15.22
CA GLU A 196 2.65 8.68 15.41
C GLU A 196 2.86 9.00 16.89
N GLY A 197 1.90 8.64 17.74
CA GLY A 197 2.01 8.79 19.19
C GLY A 197 3.15 7.93 19.80
N ALA A 198 3.38 6.73 19.27
CA ALA A 198 4.38 5.80 19.76
C ALA A 198 5.80 6.06 19.22
N THR A 199 5.93 6.74 18.08
CA THR A 199 7.22 6.90 17.38
C THR A 199 7.59 8.36 17.10
N GLY A 200 6.63 9.26 17.01
CA GLY A 200 6.80 10.62 16.49
C GLY A 200 6.99 10.68 14.96
N LEU A 201 7.06 9.52 14.27
CA LEU A 201 7.34 9.42 12.84
C LEU A 201 6.04 9.36 12.03
N PRO A 202 6.07 9.80 10.74
CA PRO A 202 4.94 9.62 9.84
C PRO A 202 4.68 8.12 9.60
N ILE A 203 3.47 7.78 9.14
CA ILE A 203 3.10 6.39 8.90
C ILE A 203 3.44 5.98 7.46
N PRO A 204 4.30 4.97 7.24
CA PRO A 204 4.55 4.43 5.90
C PRO A 204 3.45 3.41 5.55
N LEU A 205 2.80 3.58 4.40
CA LEU A 205 1.70 2.74 3.95
C LEU A 205 2.04 1.95 2.70
N GLY A 206 2.32 2.64 1.59
CA GLY A 206 2.60 2.04 0.28
C GLY A 206 3.88 2.59 -0.33
N ALA A 207 4.71 1.69 -0.86
CA ALA A 207 5.97 1.97 -1.52
C ALA A 207 5.89 1.73 -3.02
N ILE A 208 6.73 2.38 -3.80
CA ILE A 208 6.93 2.07 -5.22
C ILE A 208 8.25 1.34 -5.37
N LEU A 209 8.17 0.19 -6.03
CA LEU A 209 9.33 -0.63 -6.36
C LEU A 209 9.61 -0.63 -7.85
N ALA A 210 10.89 -0.70 -8.22
CA ALA A 210 11.34 -0.96 -9.58
C ALA A 210 12.19 -2.23 -9.61
N ARG A 211 12.00 -3.08 -10.61
CA ARG A 211 12.80 -4.29 -10.81
C ARG A 211 14.29 -3.95 -10.94
N ARG A 212 15.16 -4.80 -10.39
CA ARG A 212 16.61 -4.60 -10.42
C ARG A 212 17.25 -4.97 -11.78
N ASP A 213 16.63 -5.86 -12.51
CA ASP A 213 17.12 -6.40 -13.78
C ASP A 213 16.65 -5.61 -15.02
N LEU A 214 16.06 -4.42 -14.81
CA LEU A 214 15.66 -3.56 -15.91
C LEU A 214 16.87 -3.09 -16.73
N PRO A 215 16.74 -3.03 -18.07
CA PRO A 215 17.79 -2.56 -18.93
C PRO A 215 18.05 -1.06 -18.74
N ALA A 216 19.25 -0.58 -19.09
CA ALA A 216 19.62 0.83 -18.96
C ALA A 216 18.67 1.79 -19.72
N GLN A 217 18.02 1.30 -20.78
CA GLN A 217 17.02 2.04 -21.56
C GLN A 217 15.75 2.39 -20.76
N ALA A 218 15.49 1.73 -19.62
CA ALA A 218 14.41 2.09 -18.73
C ALA A 218 14.60 3.50 -18.13
N GLY A 219 15.82 4.01 -18.13
CA GLY A 219 16.16 5.35 -17.64
C GLY A 219 16.15 5.46 -16.11
N ASP A 220 16.14 6.68 -15.62
CA ASP A 220 16.01 6.97 -14.18
C ASP A 220 14.53 6.96 -13.76
N LEU A 221 14.07 5.79 -13.33
CA LEU A 221 12.67 5.60 -12.92
C LEU A 221 12.31 6.38 -11.65
N ALA A 222 13.27 6.66 -10.77
CA ALA A 222 13.01 7.49 -9.59
C ALA A 222 12.74 8.94 -10.01
N ALA A 223 13.55 9.48 -10.94
CA ALA A 223 13.30 10.80 -11.51
C ALA A 223 11.99 10.83 -12.31
N ALA A 224 11.65 9.77 -13.05
CA ALA A 224 10.42 9.67 -13.82
C ALA A 224 9.16 9.70 -12.92
N VAL A 225 9.16 8.91 -11.86
CA VAL A 225 8.05 8.90 -10.88
C VAL A 225 7.93 10.26 -10.19
N ARG A 226 9.04 10.83 -9.74
CA ARG A 226 9.04 12.18 -9.15
C ARG A 226 8.49 13.24 -10.10
N ALA A 227 8.86 13.18 -11.39
CA ALA A 227 8.35 14.11 -12.38
C ALA A 227 6.83 13.96 -12.60
N SER A 228 6.31 12.72 -12.55
CA SER A 228 4.87 12.48 -12.64
C SER A 228 4.11 13.09 -11.44
N VAL A 229 4.60 12.88 -10.21
CA VAL A 229 4.01 13.48 -9.00
C VAL A 229 4.08 15.02 -9.07
N ALA A 230 5.22 15.56 -9.49
CA ALA A 230 5.39 17.02 -9.63
C ALA A 230 4.43 17.62 -10.68
N ALA A 231 4.20 16.90 -11.79
CA ALA A 231 3.21 17.32 -12.79
C ALA A 231 1.79 17.32 -12.24
N ALA A 232 1.43 16.33 -11.43
CA ALA A 232 0.12 16.28 -10.77
C ALA A 232 -0.09 17.44 -9.80
N PHE A 233 0.92 17.84 -9.04
CA PHE A 233 0.85 19.04 -8.19
C PHE A 233 0.79 20.35 -8.99
N ALA A 234 1.47 20.42 -10.14
CA ALA A 234 1.49 21.62 -10.97
C ALA A 234 0.15 21.86 -11.69
N ASP A 235 -0.54 20.80 -12.10
CA ASP A 235 -1.86 20.84 -12.74
C ASP A 235 -2.75 19.70 -12.24
N PRO A 236 -3.38 19.86 -11.06
CA PRO A 236 -4.26 18.82 -10.51
C PRO A 236 -5.45 18.47 -11.42
N ALA A 237 -5.91 19.43 -12.25
CA ALA A 237 -7.06 19.22 -13.10
C ALA A 237 -6.76 18.26 -14.27
N ALA A 238 -5.51 18.14 -14.69
CA ALA A 238 -5.12 17.28 -15.80
C ALA A 238 -5.46 15.81 -15.59
N SER A 239 -5.43 15.33 -14.34
CA SER A 239 -5.72 13.94 -13.99
C SER A 239 -7.18 13.66 -13.65
N ALA A 240 -8.03 14.69 -13.48
CA ALA A 240 -9.35 14.57 -12.87
C ALA A 240 -10.26 13.54 -13.58
N ALA A 241 -10.29 13.53 -14.91
CA ALA A 241 -11.11 12.58 -15.66
C ALA A 241 -10.64 11.14 -15.48
N TRP A 242 -9.32 10.92 -15.49
CA TRP A 242 -8.72 9.60 -15.32
C TRP A 242 -8.87 9.08 -13.89
N VAL A 243 -8.75 9.96 -12.89
CA VAL A 243 -9.01 9.64 -11.48
C VAL A 243 -10.45 9.15 -11.33
N LEU A 244 -11.44 9.89 -11.85
CA LEU A 244 -12.85 9.51 -11.74
C LEU A 244 -13.19 8.23 -12.51
N GLU A 245 -12.56 7.98 -13.66
CA GLU A 245 -12.77 6.77 -14.46
C GLU A 245 -12.37 5.50 -13.69
N HIS A 246 -11.36 5.58 -12.82
CA HIS A 246 -10.80 4.42 -12.13
C HIS A 246 -11.18 4.33 -10.65
N SER A 247 -11.68 5.42 -10.06
CA SER A 247 -12.07 5.45 -8.65
C SER A 247 -13.27 4.55 -8.36
N GLN A 248 -13.18 3.80 -7.26
CA GLN A 248 -14.32 3.05 -6.71
C GLN A 248 -15.32 4.00 -6.01
N GLU A 249 -14.84 5.09 -5.45
CA GLU A 249 -15.65 6.17 -4.86
C GLU A 249 -15.86 7.28 -5.90
N LEU A 250 -17.10 7.68 -6.09
CA LEU A 250 -17.49 8.68 -7.10
C LEU A 250 -17.86 10.04 -6.53
N ALA A 251 -17.97 10.20 -5.22
CA ALA A 251 -18.22 11.50 -4.58
C ALA A 251 -16.96 12.39 -4.70
N PRO A 252 -17.03 13.50 -5.45
CA PRO A 252 -15.82 14.31 -5.74
C PRO A 252 -15.12 14.82 -4.48
N GLU A 253 -15.87 15.13 -3.43
CA GLU A 253 -15.33 15.58 -2.15
C GLU A 253 -14.54 14.48 -1.44
N VAL A 254 -14.94 13.21 -1.53
CA VAL A 254 -14.21 12.07 -0.98
C VAL A 254 -12.95 11.79 -1.79
N VAL A 255 -13.06 11.85 -3.12
CA VAL A 255 -11.90 11.72 -4.04
C VAL A 255 -10.85 12.77 -3.74
N GLN A 256 -11.25 14.04 -3.59
CA GLN A 256 -10.33 15.13 -3.28
C GLN A 256 -9.70 14.97 -1.89
N ALA A 257 -10.50 14.66 -0.88
CA ALA A 257 -10.00 14.42 0.48
C ALA A 257 -9.00 13.25 0.53
N HIS A 258 -9.22 12.21 -0.29
CA HIS A 258 -8.29 11.10 -0.42
C HIS A 258 -6.95 11.55 -1.04
N ILE A 259 -6.99 12.33 -2.13
CA ILE A 259 -5.77 12.87 -2.75
C ILE A 259 -5.01 13.73 -1.75
N ASP A 260 -5.68 14.70 -1.10
CA ASP A 260 -5.08 15.64 -0.16
C ASP A 260 -4.43 14.92 1.04
N LEU A 261 -4.98 13.79 1.47
CA LEU A 261 -4.48 13.04 2.61
C LEU A 261 -3.25 12.18 2.25
N TYR A 262 -3.25 11.55 1.07
CA TYR A 262 -2.27 10.51 0.71
C TYR A 262 -1.19 10.97 -0.26
N VAL A 263 -1.36 12.12 -0.96
CA VAL A 263 -0.35 12.67 -1.87
C VAL A 263 0.21 13.97 -1.30
N ASN A 264 1.48 13.94 -0.92
CA ASN A 264 2.14 15.02 -0.19
C ASN A 264 3.66 15.07 -0.53
N ASP A 265 4.44 15.82 0.22
CA ASP A 265 5.89 15.96 0.00
C ASP A 265 6.63 14.61 0.04
N PHE A 266 6.19 13.65 0.85
CA PHE A 266 6.77 12.31 0.85
C PHE A 266 6.49 11.53 -0.44
N SER A 267 5.44 11.89 -1.18
CA SER A 267 5.20 11.32 -2.51
C SER A 267 6.18 11.85 -3.56
N LEU A 268 6.74 13.06 -3.37
CA LEU A 268 7.84 13.59 -4.19
C LEU A 268 9.18 12.99 -3.82
N ASP A 269 9.46 12.90 -2.51
CA ASP A 269 10.69 12.29 -2.01
C ASP A 269 10.50 11.84 -0.56
N LEU A 270 10.88 10.60 -0.25
CA LEU A 270 10.82 10.06 1.12
C LEU A 270 11.66 10.87 2.10
N GLY A 271 12.77 11.45 1.66
CA GLY A 271 13.67 12.18 2.51
C GLY A 271 14.21 11.32 3.69
N ASP A 272 14.92 11.94 4.60
CA ASP A 272 15.48 11.23 5.76
C ASP A 272 14.37 10.73 6.70
N GLU A 273 13.32 11.52 6.90
CA GLU A 273 12.21 11.18 7.79
C GLU A 273 11.38 10.01 7.26
N GLY A 274 11.10 9.95 5.96
CA GLY A 274 10.35 8.85 5.36
C GLY A 274 11.11 7.54 5.40
N TYR A 275 12.43 7.56 5.14
CA TYR A 275 13.27 6.37 5.31
C TYR A 275 13.34 5.93 6.78
N ALA A 276 13.52 6.86 7.73
CA ALA A 276 13.53 6.55 9.15
C ALA A 276 12.21 5.90 9.60
N ALA A 277 11.07 6.41 9.11
CA ALA A 277 9.75 5.84 9.42
C ALA A 277 9.59 4.41 8.90
N ALA A 278 10.03 4.16 7.67
CA ALA A 278 9.96 2.83 7.06
C ALA A 278 10.91 1.82 7.73
N ASP A 279 12.14 2.23 8.03
CA ASP A 279 13.12 1.41 8.76
C ASP A 279 12.62 1.07 10.17
N GLU A 280 12.06 2.03 10.91
CA GLU A 280 11.48 1.82 12.25
C GLU A 280 10.31 0.83 12.21
N LEU A 281 9.39 0.97 11.22
CA LEU A 281 8.28 0.04 11.08
C LEU A 281 8.76 -1.40 10.89
N LEU A 282 9.71 -1.61 9.98
CA LEU A 282 10.21 -2.95 9.68
C LEU A 282 11.09 -3.51 10.81
N ALA A 283 11.84 -2.67 11.51
CA ALA A 283 12.62 -3.08 12.67
C ALA A 283 11.74 -3.56 13.84
N ARG A 284 10.68 -2.81 14.16
CA ARG A 284 9.68 -3.26 15.18
C ARG A 284 9.01 -4.55 14.76
N ALA A 285 8.59 -4.63 13.51
CA ALA A 285 7.94 -5.82 12.97
C ALA A 285 8.86 -7.06 13.01
N ALA A 286 10.14 -6.90 12.70
CA ALA A 286 11.12 -7.97 12.80
C ALA A 286 11.37 -8.41 14.25
N THR A 287 11.40 -7.47 15.19
CA THR A 287 11.54 -7.77 16.63
C THR A 287 10.38 -8.64 17.12
N GLU A 288 9.17 -8.39 16.65
CA GLU A 288 7.97 -9.18 16.93
C GLU A 288 7.83 -10.44 16.05
N ASN A 289 8.83 -10.76 15.23
CA ASN A 289 8.82 -11.88 14.27
C ASN A 289 7.64 -11.87 13.29
N LEU A 290 7.16 -10.68 12.93
CA LEU A 290 6.07 -10.49 11.96
C LEU A 290 6.57 -10.44 10.52
N VAL A 291 7.80 -10.00 10.32
CA VAL A 291 8.49 -9.93 9.02
C VAL A 291 9.96 -10.36 9.19
N PRO A 292 10.64 -10.79 8.10
CA PRO A 292 12.10 -10.96 8.13
C PRO A 292 12.82 -9.66 8.44
N ALA A 293 13.92 -9.72 9.20
CA ALA A 293 14.78 -8.57 9.42
C ALA A 293 15.47 -8.16 8.12
N LEU A 294 15.55 -6.86 7.86
CA LEU A 294 16.34 -6.34 6.75
C LEU A 294 17.85 -6.45 7.09
N PRO A 295 18.69 -6.86 6.11
CA PRO A 295 20.15 -6.96 6.34
C PRO A 295 20.83 -5.59 6.44
N ARG A 296 20.17 -4.53 5.96
CA ARG A 296 20.66 -3.14 5.92
C ARG A 296 19.49 -2.17 5.84
N PRO A 297 19.68 -0.87 6.15
CA PRO A 297 18.65 0.15 6.00
C PRO A 297 18.10 0.22 4.57
N LEU A 298 16.84 0.63 4.42
CA LEU A 298 16.14 0.68 3.12
C LEU A 298 16.80 1.60 2.09
N ARG A 299 17.47 2.67 2.54
CA ARG A 299 18.20 3.58 1.63
C ARG A 299 19.36 2.90 0.93
N GLU A 300 19.90 1.84 1.51
CA GLU A 300 21.02 1.06 1.00
C GLU A 300 20.58 -0.28 0.37
N ALA A 301 19.30 -0.56 0.40
CA ALA A 301 18.71 -1.84 -0.01
C ALA A 301 18.41 -2.00 -1.55
#